data_d14512a1c1a60d771351aa2fd8d2cabb
#
_entry.id   d14512a1c1a60d771351aa2fd8d2cabb
#
_cell.length_a   1.000
_cell.length_b   1.000
_cell.length_c   1.000
_cell.angle_alpha   90.00
_cell.angle_beta   90.00
_cell.angle_gamma   90.00
#
_symmetry.space_group_name_H-M   'P 1'
#
loop_
_entity.id
_entity.type
_entity.pdbx_description
1 polymer ?
#
loop_
_entity_poly.entity_id
_entity_poly.type
_entity_poly.pdbx_seq_one_letter_code
_entity_poly.pdbx_strand_id
1 'polypeptide(L)'
;VVYWSGTGNTEMMADAVARGAAAEGCEVEILQVDKADKSVTDSDVILFGCPAMGCEVLEESEFEPFFASIENSLSGKKVGLFGSYDWGDGEWMRNWQKRVEEKGGIMIADGLAVNNTPGPEEIDKCVFLGKTASQQ
;
A
#
# COMPACT_ATOMS: atom_id res chain seq x y z
N VAL A 1 -0.29 6.01 5.36
CA VAL A 1 0.47 4.87 4.83
C VAL A 1 0.51 3.77 5.89
N VAL A 2 -0.05 2.62 5.56
CA VAL A 2 -0.07 1.45 6.45
C VAL A 2 0.64 0.30 5.73
N TYR A 3 1.65 -0.29 6.37
CA TYR A 3 2.45 -1.31 5.70
C TYR A 3 2.89 -2.43 6.63
N TRP A 4 3.26 -3.57 6.01
CA TRP A 4 3.98 -4.66 6.65
C TRP A 4 5.25 -4.92 5.85
N SER A 5 6.36 -5.17 6.51
CA SER A 5 7.63 -5.48 5.84
C SER A 5 8.41 -6.50 6.65
N GLY A 6 8.90 -7.54 5.96
CA GLY A 6 9.76 -8.55 6.57
C GLY A 6 11.23 -8.34 6.28
N THR A 7 11.57 -8.06 5.01
CA THR A 7 12.97 -7.90 4.57
C THR A 7 13.43 -6.45 4.53
N GLY A 8 12.51 -5.50 4.66
CA GLY A 8 12.79 -4.08 4.53
C GLY A 8 12.48 -3.47 3.16
N ASN A 9 12.19 -4.29 2.16
CA ASN A 9 11.91 -3.78 0.81
C ASN A 9 10.62 -2.95 0.77
N THR A 10 9.53 -3.49 1.32
CA THR A 10 8.26 -2.76 1.36
C THR A 10 8.35 -1.53 2.28
N GLU A 11 9.17 -1.61 3.34
CA GLU A 11 9.43 -0.44 4.20
C GLU A 11 10.11 0.69 3.43
N MET A 12 11.10 0.37 2.60
CA MET A 12 11.74 1.37 1.74
C MET A 12 10.73 2.02 0.81
N MET A 13 9.81 1.22 0.26
CA MET A 13 8.74 1.74 -0.58
C MET A 13 7.79 2.65 0.21
N ALA A 14 7.42 2.23 1.42
CA ALA A 14 6.53 3.01 2.29
C ALA A 14 7.14 4.37 2.62
N ASP A 15 8.43 4.41 2.94
CA ASP A 15 9.13 5.66 3.23
C ASP A 15 9.14 6.59 2.01
N ALA A 16 9.36 6.04 0.82
CA ALA A 16 9.37 6.83 -0.41
C ALA A 16 7.98 7.38 -0.76
N VAL A 17 6.95 6.55 -0.59
CA VAL A 17 5.55 6.97 -0.79
C VAL A 17 5.21 8.12 0.17
N ALA A 18 5.57 7.98 1.44
CA ALA A 18 5.31 9.01 2.45
C ALA A 18 6.04 10.32 2.12
N ARG A 19 7.29 10.23 1.65
CA ARG A 19 8.04 11.42 1.23
C ARG A 19 7.36 12.15 0.07
N GLY A 20 6.86 11.41 -0.90
CA GLY A 20 6.14 11.98 -2.05
C GLY A 20 4.90 12.74 -1.62
N ALA A 21 4.11 12.17 -0.72
CA ALA A 21 2.91 12.83 -0.21
C ALA A 21 3.26 14.06 0.64
N ALA A 22 4.27 13.95 1.50
CA ALA A 22 4.68 15.05 2.38
C ALA A 22 5.27 16.23 1.59
N ALA A 23 5.95 15.95 0.49
CA ALA A 23 6.57 16.99 -0.34
C ALA A 23 5.54 17.97 -0.92
N GLU A 24 4.29 17.53 -1.07
CA GLU A 24 3.20 18.36 -1.60
C GLU A 24 2.39 19.04 -0.48
N GLY A 25 2.86 18.97 0.76
CA GLY A 25 2.23 19.66 1.89
C GLY A 25 1.16 18.88 2.63
N CYS A 26 0.96 17.60 2.33
CA CYS A 26 0.00 16.77 3.05
C CYS A 26 0.52 16.39 4.43
N GLU A 27 -0.39 16.26 5.38
CA GLU A 27 -0.08 15.58 6.63
C GLU A 27 -0.04 14.08 6.36
N VAL A 28 1.09 13.44 6.65
CA VAL A 28 1.28 12.03 6.39
C VAL A 28 1.57 11.29 7.68
N GLU A 29 0.78 10.25 7.94
CA GLU A 29 1.05 9.29 9.01
C GLU A 29 1.53 8.00 8.37
N ILE A 30 2.64 7.46 8.85
CA ILE A 30 3.18 6.20 8.38
C ILE A 30 3.18 5.21 9.54
N LEU A 31 2.51 4.07 9.36
CA LEU A 31 2.31 3.08 10.41
C LEU A 31 2.65 1.68 9.92
N GLN A 32 3.43 0.95 10.71
CA GLN A 32 3.46 -0.50 10.56
C GLN A 32 2.07 -1.02 10.96
N VAL A 33 1.65 -2.12 10.35
CA VAL A 33 0.29 -2.62 10.51
C VAL A 33 -0.06 -2.96 11.98
N ASP A 34 0.92 -3.35 12.78
CA ASP A 34 0.71 -3.65 14.20
C ASP A 34 0.37 -2.40 15.03
N LYS A 35 0.60 -1.21 14.49
CA LYS A 35 0.27 0.07 15.11
C LYS A 35 -1.00 0.70 14.54
N ALA A 36 -1.59 0.07 13.53
CA ALA A 36 -2.75 0.62 12.83
C ALA A 36 -4.05 0.09 13.42
N ASP A 37 -5.11 0.89 13.35
CA ASP A 37 -6.46 0.48 13.74
C ASP A 37 -7.48 1.03 12.75
N LYS A 38 -8.76 0.90 13.05
CA LYS A 38 -9.84 1.35 12.14
C LYS A 38 -9.80 2.83 11.83
N SER A 39 -9.13 3.65 12.64
CA SER A 39 -9.08 5.09 12.42
C SER A 39 -8.36 5.45 11.12
N VAL A 40 -7.59 4.53 10.53
CA VAL A 40 -6.94 4.77 9.22
C VAL A 40 -7.98 5.05 8.13
N THR A 41 -9.19 4.53 8.26
CA THR A 41 -10.26 4.75 7.28
C THR A 41 -10.86 6.16 7.36
N ASP A 42 -10.46 6.95 8.35
CA ASP A 42 -10.87 8.36 8.45
C ASP A 42 -10.01 9.27 7.57
N SER A 43 -8.90 8.76 7.05
CA SER A 43 -8.02 9.53 6.17
C SER A 43 -8.66 9.77 4.81
N ASP A 44 -8.29 10.88 4.15
CA ASP A 44 -8.79 11.21 2.81
C ASP A 44 -8.31 10.20 1.77
N VAL A 45 -7.06 9.77 1.88
CA VAL A 45 -6.46 8.75 1.02
C VAL A 45 -5.70 7.77 1.91
N ILE A 46 -5.87 6.48 1.63
CA ILE A 46 -5.20 5.42 2.38
C ILE A 46 -4.25 4.69 1.44
N LEU A 47 -2.98 4.61 1.82
CA LEU A 47 -1.97 3.91 1.04
C LEU A 47 -1.53 2.66 1.83
N PHE A 48 -1.73 1.48 1.24
CA PHE A 48 -1.40 0.21 1.87
C PHE A 48 -0.19 -0.43 1.19
N GLY A 49 0.74 -0.92 1.99
CA GLY A 49 1.92 -1.64 1.49
C GLY A 49 2.05 -3.01 2.13
N CYS A 50 2.21 -4.04 1.29
CA CYS A 50 2.41 -5.41 1.75
C CYS A 50 3.09 -6.21 0.65
N PRO A 51 4.15 -6.98 0.97
CA PRO A 51 4.80 -7.81 -0.04
C PRO A 51 3.97 -9.06 -0.38
N ALA A 52 4.29 -9.67 -1.52
CA ALA A 52 3.79 -11.00 -1.83
C ALA A 52 4.45 -12.02 -0.93
N MET A 53 3.67 -12.90 -0.32
CA MET A 53 4.16 -13.94 0.56
C MET A 53 3.73 -15.31 0.03
N GLY A 54 4.60 -16.31 0.20
CA GLY A 54 4.28 -17.70 -0.13
C GLY A 54 3.68 -17.86 -1.52
N CYS A 55 2.42 -18.21 -1.62
CA CYS A 55 1.70 -18.46 -2.88
C CYS A 55 1.07 -17.17 -3.43
N GLU A 56 1.81 -16.08 -3.48
CA GLU A 56 1.33 -14.78 -3.96
C GLU A 56 0.07 -14.30 -3.22
N VAL A 57 0.18 -14.25 -1.90
CA VAL A 57 -0.88 -13.71 -1.03
C VAL A 57 -0.32 -12.62 -0.13
N LEU A 58 -1.18 -11.82 0.47
CA LEU A 58 -0.77 -10.85 1.48
C LEU A 58 -0.23 -11.59 2.71
N GLU A 59 0.61 -10.90 3.50
CA GLU A 59 1.13 -11.47 4.73
C GLU A 59 -0.04 -11.87 5.64
N GLU A 60 -0.03 -13.12 6.12
CA GLU A 60 -1.21 -13.76 6.69
C GLU A 60 -1.38 -13.57 8.19
N SER A 61 -0.30 -13.26 8.93
CA SER A 61 -0.36 -13.22 10.40
C SER A 61 -0.80 -11.87 10.95
N GLU A 62 -0.46 -10.78 10.28
CA GLU A 62 -0.76 -9.42 10.75
C GLU A 62 -1.51 -8.59 9.72
N PHE A 63 -1.03 -8.57 8.48
CA PHE A 63 -1.60 -7.69 7.46
C PHE A 63 -2.97 -8.15 6.99
N GLU A 64 -3.11 -9.42 6.62
CA GLU A 64 -4.39 -9.94 6.15
C GLU A 64 -5.50 -9.79 7.19
N PRO A 65 -5.29 -10.14 8.47
CA PRO A 65 -6.33 -9.91 9.48
C PRO A 65 -6.71 -8.44 9.63
N PHE A 66 -5.73 -7.55 9.61
CA PHE A 66 -5.99 -6.12 9.68
C PHE A 66 -6.82 -5.65 8.48
N PHE A 67 -6.37 -6.00 7.26
CA PHE A 67 -7.04 -5.56 6.05
C PHE A 67 -8.47 -6.11 5.99
N ALA A 68 -8.66 -7.37 6.34
CA ALA A 68 -10.00 -7.97 6.40
C ALA A 68 -10.91 -7.23 7.38
N SER A 69 -10.35 -6.70 8.46
CA SER A 69 -11.13 -5.98 9.48
C SER A 69 -11.62 -4.62 9.00
N ILE A 70 -10.95 -4.01 8.01
CA ILE A 70 -11.28 -2.65 7.55
C ILE A 70 -11.79 -2.60 6.10
N GLU A 71 -11.72 -3.70 5.35
CA GLU A 71 -12.03 -3.65 3.91
C GLU A 71 -13.45 -3.22 3.61
N ASN A 72 -14.40 -3.55 4.50
CA ASN A 72 -15.78 -3.13 4.31
C ASN A 72 -16.00 -1.62 4.53
N SER A 73 -15.01 -0.94 5.08
CA SER A 73 -15.04 0.51 5.29
C SER A 73 -14.39 1.29 4.14
N LEU A 74 -13.96 0.60 3.08
CA LEU A 74 -13.26 1.23 1.95
C LEU A 74 -14.20 1.83 0.91
N SER A 75 -15.49 1.60 1.00
CA SER A 75 -16.45 2.11 0.02
C SER A 75 -16.35 3.64 -0.11
N GLY A 76 -16.10 4.12 -1.32
CA GLY A 76 -15.94 5.54 -1.60
C GLY A 76 -14.60 6.12 -1.16
N LYS A 77 -13.72 5.34 -0.57
CA LYS A 77 -12.39 5.80 -0.15
C LYS A 77 -11.38 5.70 -1.28
N LYS A 78 -10.48 6.66 -1.34
CA LYS A 78 -9.38 6.65 -2.31
C LYS A 78 -8.22 5.84 -1.75
N VAL A 79 -7.74 4.89 -2.53
CA VAL A 79 -6.78 3.88 -2.07
C VAL A 79 -5.62 3.75 -3.05
N GLY A 80 -4.41 3.65 -2.52
CA GLY A 80 -3.23 3.27 -3.28
C GLY A 80 -2.63 2.01 -2.68
N LEU A 81 -2.04 1.17 -3.53
CA LEU A 81 -1.43 -0.09 -3.12
C LEU A 81 0.00 -0.18 -3.62
N PHE A 82 0.89 -0.73 -2.81
CA PHE A 82 2.27 -0.98 -3.21
C PHE A 82 2.83 -2.19 -2.47
N GLY A 83 3.89 -2.76 -3.01
CA GLY A 83 4.57 -3.87 -2.37
C GLY A 83 5.67 -4.46 -3.22
N SER A 84 6.55 -5.23 -2.58
CA SER A 84 7.63 -5.94 -3.25
C SER A 84 7.30 -7.42 -3.39
N TYR A 85 7.98 -8.09 -4.33
CA TYR A 85 7.87 -9.55 -4.50
C TYR A 85 9.19 -10.11 -5.00
N ASP A 86 9.46 -11.39 -4.68
CA ASP A 86 10.69 -12.06 -5.15
C ASP A 86 10.43 -12.96 -6.34
N TRP A 87 9.36 -13.74 -6.33
CA TRP A 87 8.99 -14.63 -7.41
C TRP A 87 7.52 -14.47 -7.75
N GLY A 88 7.11 -15.03 -8.86
CA GLY A 88 5.77 -14.81 -9.36
C GLY A 88 5.73 -13.62 -10.31
N ASP A 89 4.54 -13.17 -10.67
CA ASP A 89 4.35 -12.15 -11.69
C ASP A 89 3.47 -10.97 -11.27
N GLY A 90 3.28 -10.80 -9.95
CA GLY A 90 2.46 -9.71 -9.44
C GLY A 90 0.99 -10.06 -9.27
N GLU A 91 0.65 -11.35 -9.32
CA GLU A 91 -0.73 -11.80 -9.15
C GLU A 91 -1.34 -11.32 -7.83
N TRP A 92 -0.57 -11.33 -6.73
CA TRP A 92 -1.07 -10.88 -5.44
C TRP A 92 -1.54 -9.42 -5.50
N MET A 93 -0.84 -8.59 -6.26
CA MET A 93 -1.19 -7.17 -6.39
C MET A 93 -2.45 -6.99 -7.24
N ARG A 94 -2.58 -7.76 -8.33
CA ARG A 94 -3.79 -7.72 -9.16
C ARG A 94 -5.01 -8.18 -8.38
N ASN A 95 -4.87 -9.25 -7.60
CA ASN A 95 -5.94 -9.74 -6.75
C ASN A 95 -6.30 -8.76 -5.65
N TRP A 96 -5.30 -8.11 -5.07
CA TRP A 96 -5.51 -7.12 -4.02
C TRP A 96 -6.26 -5.89 -4.56
N GLN A 97 -5.83 -5.39 -5.71
CA GLN A 97 -6.52 -4.28 -6.37
C GLN A 97 -7.98 -4.61 -6.67
N LYS A 98 -8.22 -5.80 -7.20
CA LYS A 98 -9.58 -6.27 -7.47
C LYS A 98 -10.41 -6.33 -6.18
N ARG A 99 -9.81 -6.81 -5.10
CA ARG A 99 -10.46 -6.89 -3.79
C ARG A 99 -10.87 -5.50 -3.28
N VAL A 100 -9.98 -4.51 -3.42
CA VAL A 100 -10.30 -3.12 -3.06
C VAL A 100 -11.47 -2.60 -3.89
N GLU A 101 -11.43 -2.81 -5.19
CA GLU A 101 -12.48 -2.35 -6.10
C GLU A 101 -13.82 -3.03 -5.82
N GLU A 102 -13.81 -4.32 -5.50
CA GLU A 102 -15.03 -5.06 -5.13
C GLU A 102 -15.66 -4.52 -3.85
N LYS A 103 -14.88 -3.93 -2.96
CA LYS A 103 -15.37 -3.30 -1.72
C LYS A 103 -15.77 -1.84 -1.91
N GLY A 104 -15.73 -1.35 -3.14
CA GLY A 104 -16.11 0.02 -3.46
C GLY A 104 -15.00 1.04 -3.28
N GLY A 105 -13.77 0.60 -3.03
CA GLY A 105 -12.63 1.49 -2.96
C GLY A 105 -12.25 2.04 -4.33
N ILE A 106 -11.74 3.25 -4.36
CA ILE A 106 -11.37 3.94 -5.59
C ILE A 106 -9.85 3.95 -5.68
N MET A 107 -9.30 3.18 -6.63
CA MET A 107 -7.85 3.15 -6.84
C MET A 107 -7.39 4.47 -7.45
N ILE A 108 -6.40 5.10 -6.82
CA ILE A 108 -5.83 6.36 -7.33
C ILE A 108 -4.84 6.11 -8.46
N ALA A 109 -4.34 4.89 -8.57
CA ALA A 109 -3.44 4.42 -9.62
C ALA A 109 -3.42 2.90 -9.55
N ASP A 110 -2.86 2.25 -10.57
CA ASP A 110 -2.65 0.80 -10.51
C ASP A 110 -1.73 0.43 -9.36
N GLY A 111 -1.95 -0.72 -8.75
CA GLY A 111 -1.09 -1.20 -7.68
C GLY A 111 0.37 -1.28 -8.11
N LEU A 112 1.26 -0.74 -7.30
CA LEU A 112 2.68 -0.67 -7.63
C LEU A 112 3.40 -1.91 -7.10
N ALA A 113 3.84 -2.77 -8.01
CA ALA A 113 4.56 -4.00 -7.69
C ALA A 113 6.03 -3.85 -8.09
N VAL A 114 6.93 -4.10 -7.16
CA VAL A 114 8.37 -3.99 -7.38
C VAL A 114 9.03 -5.33 -7.13
N ASN A 115 9.84 -5.79 -8.08
CA ASN A 115 10.56 -7.05 -7.96
C ASN A 115 11.83 -6.84 -7.10
N ASN A 116 11.91 -7.57 -6.00
CA ASN A 116 13.03 -7.54 -5.05
C ASN A 116 13.26 -6.15 -4.43
N THR A 117 14.53 -5.78 -4.23
CA THR A 117 14.90 -4.50 -3.62
C THR A 117 14.64 -3.35 -4.60
N PRO A 118 13.89 -2.30 -4.20
CA PRO A 118 13.63 -1.19 -5.10
C PRO A 118 14.91 -0.44 -5.45
N GLY A 119 15.15 -0.27 -6.75
CA GLY A 119 16.22 0.58 -7.26
C GLY A 119 15.77 2.03 -7.40
N PRO A 120 16.65 2.92 -7.95
CA PRO A 120 16.28 4.34 -8.06
C PRO A 120 15.02 4.61 -8.85
N GLU A 121 14.78 3.87 -9.94
CA GLU A 121 13.55 4.05 -10.75
C GLU A 121 12.30 3.64 -9.97
N GLU A 122 12.38 2.55 -9.22
CA GLU A 122 11.27 2.05 -8.41
C GLU A 122 10.97 2.98 -7.23
N ILE A 123 12.01 3.53 -6.62
CA ILE A 123 11.85 4.54 -5.57
C ILE A 123 11.15 5.79 -6.14
N ASP A 124 11.53 6.22 -7.35
CA ASP A 124 10.88 7.34 -8.02
C ASP A 124 9.39 7.07 -8.25
N LYS A 125 9.04 5.85 -8.62
CA LYS A 125 7.63 5.45 -8.78
C LYS A 125 6.87 5.51 -7.45
N CYS A 126 7.51 5.14 -6.35
CA CYS A 126 6.91 5.23 -5.02
C CYS A 126 6.67 6.69 -4.63
N VAL A 127 7.66 7.55 -4.86
CA VAL A 127 7.51 8.98 -4.61
C VAL A 127 6.37 9.56 -5.45
N PHE A 128 6.28 9.14 -6.70
CA PHE A 128 5.21 9.58 -7.61
C PHE A 128 3.82 9.13 -7.11
N LEU A 129 3.73 7.91 -6.60
CA LEU A 129 2.47 7.42 -6.00
C LEU A 129 2.05 8.30 -4.83
N GLY A 130 2.99 8.68 -3.97
CA GLY A 130 2.73 9.59 -2.86
C GLY A 130 2.25 10.96 -3.34
N LYS A 131 2.88 11.49 -4.37
CA LYS A 131 2.46 12.77 -4.98
C LYS A 131 1.06 12.67 -5.57
N THR A 132 0.76 11.55 -6.23
CA THR A 132 -0.58 11.29 -6.77
C THR A 132 -1.62 11.28 -5.64
N ALA A 133 -1.30 10.66 -4.51
CA ALA A 133 -2.17 10.64 -3.34
C ALA A 133 -2.46 12.06 -2.84
N SER A 134 -1.45 12.92 -2.81
CA SER A 134 -1.61 14.30 -2.33
C SER A 134 -2.52 15.14 -3.22
N GLN A 135 -2.71 14.75 -4.45
CA GLN A 135 -3.53 15.47 -5.43
C GLN A 135 -5.01 15.05 -5.41
N GLN A 136 -5.35 14.12 -4.55
CA GLN A 136 -6.73 13.63 -4.43
C GLN A 136 -7.57 14.53 -3.49
#